data_89416cbdc64e0646bb5c108c9823a6db
#
_entry.id   89416cbdc64e0646bb5c108c9823a6db
#
_cell.length_a   1.000
_cell.length_b   1.000
_cell.length_c   1.000
_cell.angle_alpha   90.00
_cell.angle_beta   90.00
_cell.angle_gamma   90.00
#
_symmetry.space_group_name_H-M   'P 1'
#
loop_
_entity.id
_entity.type
_entity.pdbx_description
1 polymer ?
#
loop_
_entity_poly.entity_id
_entity_poly.type
_entity_poly.pdbx_seq_one_letter_code
_entity_poly.pdbx_strand_id
1 'polypeptide(L)'
;MKLAVRAATEADLPRLLELLGQMDDSMYPTRRDAGEAARLSVFRQIAADPRQHLLVADADGRIVGTVHLMVIPHLSQSCKPSGLLESMVVDEAYRRRGIGAALLREVQRLAREAGCYKLALSSNLARYGAHRFYSRLGWKRTHYGFSLEPHAAR
;
A
#
# COMPACT_ATOMS: atom_id res chain seq x y z
N MET A 1 17.52 -15.96 3.57
CA MET A 1 16.18 -15.46 3.14
C MET A 1 16.36 -14.77 1.79
N LYS A 2 15.86 -15.40 0.75
CA LYS A 2 15.79 -14.79 -0.59
C LYS A 2 14.51 -13.96 -0.64
N LEU A 3 14.67 -12.64 -0.79
CA LEU A 3 13.56 -11.68 -0.83
C LEU A 3 13.37 -11.20 -2.26
N ALA A 4 12.16 -11.31 -2.79
CA ALA A 4 11.75 -10.72 -4.07
C ALA A 4 10.52 -9.82 -3.86
N VAL A 5 10.48 -8.69 -4.57
CA VAL A 5 9.27 -7.85 -4.65
C VAL A 5 8.72 -7.99 -6.07
N ARG A 6 7.44 -8.33 -6.17
CA ARG A 6 6.76 -8.58 -7.45
C ARG A 6 5.30 -8.12 -7.42
N ALA A 7 4.67 -8.04 -8.57
CA ALA A 7 3.23 -7.88 -8.65
C ALA A 7 2.51 -9.06 -7.97
N ALA A 8 1.41 -8.77 -7.30
CA ALA A 8 0.54 -9.78 -6.72
C ALA A 8 -0.19 -10.56 -7.82
N THR A 9 -0.46 -11.82 -7.56
CA THR A 9 -1.29 -12.70 -8.39
C THR A 9 -2.54 -13.14 -7.64
N GLU A 10 -3.53 -13.71 -8.32
CA GLU A 10 -4.73 -14.24 -7.66
C GLU A 10 -4.39 -15.30 -6.60
N ALA A 11 -3.35 -16.09 -6.82
CA ALA A 11 -2.89 -17.09 -5.86
C ALA A 11 -2.39 -16.49 -4.52
N ASP A 12 -1.97 -15.23 -4.53
CA ASP A 12 -1.52 -14.52 -3.33
C ASP A 12 -2.69 -13.99 -2.49
N LEU A 13 -3.91 -13.94 -3.05
CA LEU A 13 -5.05 -13.26 -2.45
C LEU A 13 -5.40 -13.74 -1.03
N PRO A 14 -5.44 -15.05 -0.71
CA PRO A 14 -5.70 -15.49 0.66
C PRO A 14 -4.68 -14.92 1.65
N ARG A 15 -3.39 -14.97 1.31
CA ARG A 15 -2.33 -14.47 2.17
C ARG A 15 -2.29 -12.94 2.26
N LEU A 16 -2.63 -12.25 1.18
CA LEU A 16 -2.79 -10.79 1.18
C LEU A 16 -3.86 -10.36 2.18
N LEU A 17 -5.00 -11.04 2.22
CA LEU A 17 -6.10 -10.72 3.14
C LEU A 17 -5.70 -10.93 4.60
N GLU A 18 -4.92 -11.98 4.91
CA GLU A 18 -4.36 -12.17 6.24
C GLU A 18 -3.43 -11.03 6.65
N LEU A 19 -2.55 -10.60 5.75
CA LEU A 19 -1.64 -9.47 6.00
C LEU A 19 -2.40 -8.16 6.21
N LEU A 20 -3.39 -7.88 5.37
CA LEU A 20 -4.24 -6.68 5.50
C LEU A 20 -5.03 -6.70 6.81
N GLY A 21 -5.41 -7.88 7.30
CA GLY A 21 -6.03 -8.06 8.62
C GLY A 21 -5.12 -7.70 9.81
N GLN A 22 -3.81 -7.62 9.61
CA GLN A 22 -2.85 -7.14 10.64
C GLN A 22 -2.75 -5.61 10.71
N MET A 23 -3.43 -4.88 9.81
CA MET A 23 -3.48 -3.42 9.89
C MET A 23 -4.45 -3.01 11.00
N ASP A 24 -3.97 -2.15 11.90
CA ASP A 24 -4.84 -1.49 12.86
C ASP A 24 -5.74 -0.46 12.16
N ASP A 25 -7.02 -0.75 12.14
CA ASP A 25 -8.02 0.04 11.43
C ASP A 25 -9.12 0.54 12.37
N SER A 26 -8.71 0.87 13.58
CA SER A 26 -9.59 1.35 14.66
C SER A 26 -10.47 2.56 14.28
N MET A 27 -10.09 3.29 13.22
CA MET A 27 -10.88 4.42 12.70
C MET A 27 -12.15 4.00 11.92
N TYR A 28 -12.21 2.75 11.44
CA TYR A 28 -13.33 2.26 10.63
C TYR A 28 -13.81 0.89 11.11
N PRO A 29 -14.42 0.79 12.31
CA PRO A 29 -14.67 -0.48 13.00
C PRO A 29 -15.79 -1.34 12.38
N THR A 30 -16.55 -0.84 11.42
CA THR A 30 -17.78 -1.48 10.89
C THR A 30 -17.56 -2.27 9.60
N ARG A 31 -16.42 -2.88 9.42
CA ARG A 31 -16.14 -3.68 8.21
C ARG A 31 -16.90 -4.99 8.24
N ARG A 32 -17.92 -5.08 7.37
CA ARG A 32 -18.55 -6.37 7.04
C ARG A 32 -17.65 -7.15 6.08
N ASP A 33 -17.65 -8.47 6.21
CA ASP A 33 -16.98 -9.32 5.22
C ASP A 33 -17.64 -9.15 3.86
N ALA A 34 -16.87 -8.73 2.86
CA ALA A 34 -17.34 -8.53 1.49
C ALA A 34 -17.59 -9.85 0.74
N GLY A 35 -17.11 -10.98 1.27
CA GLY A 35 -17.14 -12.28 0.59
C GLY A 35 -16.06 -12.46 -0.48
N GLU A 36 -15.78 -13.73 -0.81
CA GLU A 36 -14.67 -14.12 -1.70
C GLU A 36 -14.84 -13.57 -3.12
N ALA A 37 -16.04 -13.68 -3.68
CA ALA A 37 -16.32 -13.23 -5.05
C ALA A 37 -16.09 -11.71 -5.23
N ALA A 38 -16.49 -10.90 -4.24
CA ALA A 38 -16.27 -9.45 -4.28
C ALA A 38 -14.77 -9.12 -4.18
N ARG A 39 -14.02 -9.81 -3.31
CA ARG A 39 -12.57 -9.64 -3.17
C ARG A 39 -11.83 -9.97 -4.45
N LEU A 40 -12.17 -11.09 -5.09
CA LEU A 40 -11.59 -11.49 -6.37
C LEU A 40 -11.93 -10.50 -7.47
N SER A 41 -13.16 -10.00 -7.53
CA SER A 41 -13.57 -8.97 -8.48
C SER A 41 -12.74 -7.69 -8.33
N VAL A 42 -12.56 -7.20 -7.10
CA VAL A 42 -11.74 -6.00 -6.83
C VAL A 42 -10.28 -6.26 -7.17
N PHE A 43 -9.72 -7.43 -6.82
CA PHE A 43 -8.35 -7.79 -7.19
C PHE A 43 -8.15 -7.72 -8.71
N ARG A 44 -9.07 -8.29 -9.49
CA ARG A 44 -9.01 -8.26 -10.97
C ARG A 44 -9.11 -6.84 -11.53
N GLN A 45 -9.93 -5.98 -10.93
CA GLN A 45 -10.01 -4.56 -11.31
C GLN A 45 -8.67 -3.85 -11.08
N ILE A 46 -8.03 -4.07 -9.93
CA ILE A 46 -6.71 -3.52 -9.63
C ILE A 46 -5.67 -4.06 -10.63
N ALA A 47 -5.65 -5.35 -10.86
CA ALA A 47 -4.68 -5.99 -11.74
C ALA A 47 -4.83 -5.58 -13.23
N ALA A 48 -6.03 -5.21 -13.64
CA ALA A 48 -6.31 -4.76 -15.01
C ALA A 48 -5.98 -3.28 -15.27
N ASP A 49 -5.83 -2.45 -14.23
CA ASP A 49 -5.50 -1.03 -14.39
C ASP A 49 -3.97 -0.83 -14.37
N PRO A 50 -3.35 -0.42 -15.49
CA PRO A 50 -1.90 -0.23 -15.56
C PRO A 50 -1.37 0.88 -14.65
N ARG A 51 -2.24 1.70 -14.07
CA ARG A 51 -1.89 2.74 -13.09
C ARG A 51 -1.90 2.23 -11.66
N GLN A 52 -2.28 0.99 -11.43
CA GLN A 52 -2.34 0.39 -10.11
C GLN A 52 -1.33 -0.76 -10.00
N HIS A 53 -0.51 -0.71 -8.97
CA HIS A 53 0.53 -1.71 -8.71
C HIS A 53 0.33 -2.27 -7.31
N LEU A 54 -0.35 -3.40 -7.21
CA LEU A 54 -0.42 -4.17 -5.97
C LEU A 54 0.80 -5.07 -5.90
N LEU A 55 1.72 -4.76 -4.98
CA LEU A 55 3.00 -5.45 -4.84
C LEU A 55 3.00 -6.35 -3.61
N VAL A 56 3.72 -7.46 -3.72
CA VAL A 56 3.99 -8.37 -2.61
C VAL A 56 5.49 -8.55 -2.42
N ALA A 57 5.90 -8.71 -1.17
CA ALA A 57 7.23 -9.14 -0.78
C ALA A 57 7.19 -10.65 -0.52
N ASP A 58 7.87 -11.39 -1.37
CA ASP A 58 7.98 -12.85 -1.31
C ASP A 58 9.33 -13.23 -0.68
N ALA A 59 9.29 -13.89 0.45
CA ALA A 59 10.46 -14.40 1.16
C ALA A 59 10.44 -15.92 1.13
N ASP A 60 11.32 -16.51 0.33
CA ASP A 60 11.43 -17.97 0.16
C ASP A 60 10.08 -18.67 -0.16
N GLY A 61 9.24 -18.06 -1.02
CA GLY A 61 7.95 -18.57 -1.43
C GLY A 61 6.77 -18.21 -0.50
N ARG A 62 7.03 -17.44 0.55
CA ARG A 62 6.00 -16.93 1.46
C ARG A 62 5.80 -15.44 1.30
N ILE A 63 4.57 -15.00 1.14
CA ILE A 63 4.24 -13.58 1.12
C ILE A 63 4.29 -13.03 2.55
N VAL A 64 5.17 -12.04 2.76
CA VAL A 64 5.48 -11.47 4.07
C VAL A 64 5.26 -9.95 4.14
N GLY A 65 4.79 -9.34 3.08
CA GLY A 65 4.44 -7.93 3.06
C GLY A 65 3.76 -7.54 1.76
N THR A 66 3.10 -6.40 1.77
CA THR A 66 2.42 -5.83 0.61
C THR A 66 2.42 -4.31 0.66
N VAL A 67 2.20 -3.70 -0.49
CA VAL A 67 1.91 -2.26 -0.66
C VAL A 67 1.13 -2.08 -1.96
N HIS A 68 0.20 -1.14 -1.96
CA HIS A 68 -0.54 -0.74 -3.15
C HIS A 68 -0.09 0.67 -3.58
N LEU A 69 0.44 0.80 -4.78
CA LEU A 69 0.77 2.07 -5.42
C LEU A 69 -0.29 2.39 -6.47
N MET A 70 -0.87 3.57 -6.38
CA MET A 70 -1.77 4.13 -7.39
C MET A 70 -1.09 5.33 -8.06
N VAL A 71 -1.03 5.34 -9.40
CA VAL A 71 -0.54 6.46 -10.19
C VAL A 71 -1.72 7.32 -10.62
N ILE A 72 -1.77 8.55 -10.11
CA ILE A 72 -2.89 9.47 -10.27
C ILE A 72 -2.51 10.58 -11.25
N PRO A 73 -3.19 10.68 -12.41
CA PRO A 73 -2.96 11.76 -13.36
C PRO A 73 -3.46 13.10 -12.81
N HIS A 74 -2.80 14.20 -13.18
CA HIS A 74 -3.17 15.56 -12.81
C HIS A 74 -3.08 16.49 -14.01
N LEU A 75 -3.98 17.48 -14.06
CA LEU A 75 -3.85 18.61 -15.00
C LEU A 75 -2.83 19.64 -14.51
N SER A 76 -2.64 19.74 -13.20
CA SER A 76 -1.61 20.56 -12.56
C SER A 76 -0.22 19.92 -12.69
N GLN A 77 0.82 20.60 -12.16
CA GLN A 77 2.20 20.08 -12.12
C GLN A 77 2.75 19.66 -13.50
N SER A 78 2.45 20.46 -14.53
CA SER A 78 2.84 20.19 -15.92
C SER A 78 2.35 18.83 -16.42
N CYS A 79 1.13 18.45 -16.02
CA CYS A 79 0.48 17.17 -16.35
C CYS A 79 1.27 15.93 -15.88
N LYS A 80 2.16 16.06 -14.91
CA LYS A 80 2.85 14.92 -14.31
C LYS A 80 1.97 14.24 -13.27
N PRO A 81 1.92 12.90 -13.24
CA PRO A 81 1.16 12.16 -12.24
C PRO A 81 1.80 12.24 -10.86
N SER A 82 1.04 11.90 -9.82
CA SER A 82 1.58 11.56 -8.50
C SER A 82 1.36 10.09 -8.18
N GLY A 83 2.17 9.53 -7.29
CA GLY A 83 1.94 8.21 -6.71
C GLY A 83 1.35 8.33 -5.32
N LEU A 84 0.29 7.57 -5.06
CA LEU A 84 -0.32 7.41 -3.73
C LEU A 84 -0.11 5.97 -3.26
N LEU A 85 0.41 5.82 -2.04
CA LEU A 85 0.60 4.51 -1.41
C LEU A 85 -0.52 4.26 -0.41
N GLU A 86 -1.09 3.08 -0.51
CA GLU A 86 -2.08 2.56 0.43
C GLU A 86 -1.73 1.15 0.88
N SER A 87 -2.35 0.70 1.96
CA SER A 87 -2.34 -0.70 2.41
C SER A 87 -0.93 -1.29 2.58
N MET A 88 0.04 -0.48 3.05
CA MET A 88 1.38 -0.98 3.30
C MET A 88 1.45 -1.71 4.63
N VAL A 89 1.75 -3.00 4.57
CA VAL A 89 1.92 -3.86 5.75
C VAL A 89 3.07 -4.85 5.55
N VAL A 90 3.78 -5.12 6.63
CA VAL A 90 4.77 -6.22 6.75
C VAL A 90 4.34 -7.11 7.89
N ASP A 91 4.28 -8.42 7.63
CA ASP A 91 3.98 -9.47 8.61
C ASP A 91 4.78 -9.23 9.90
N GLU A 92 4.10 -9.26 11.04
CA GLU A 92 4.69 -8.97 12.35
C GLU A 92 5.92 -9.82 12.65
N ALA A 93 5.89 -11.11 12.28
CA ALA A 93 6.99 -12.04 12.46
C ALA A 93 8.22 -11.72 11.57
N TYR A 94 8.04 -10.89 10.55
CA TYR A 94 9.07 -10.54 9.56
C TYR A 94 9.51 -9.08 9.62
N ARG A 95 9.00 -8.29 10.56
CA ARG A 95 9.39 -6.87 10.73
C ARG A 95 10.87 -6.72 11.06
N ARG A 96 11.42 -5.54 10.78
CA ARG A 96 12.83 -5.15 11.02
C ARG A 96 13.86 -5.98 10.23
N ARG A 97 13.45 -6.65 9.16
CA ARG A 97 14.31 -7.43 8.25
C ARG A 97 14.50 -6.75 6.87
N GLY A 98 14.23 -5.45 6.76
CA GLY A 98 14.41 -4.69 5.51
C GLY A 98 13.27 -4.83 4.49
N ILE A 99 12.23 -5.62 4.76
CA ILE A 99 11.15 -5.93 3.82
C ILE A 99 10.39 -4.66 3.41
N GLY A 100 9.98 -3.83 4.37
CA GLY A 100 9.31 -2.56 4.06
C GLY A 100 10.16 -1.62 3.20
N ALA A 101 11.47 -1.57 3.45
CA ALA A 101 12.38 -0.78 2.61
C ALA A 101 12.50 -1.35 1.19
N ALA A 102 12.47 -2.68 1.02
CA ALA A 102 12.46 -3.31 -0.29
C ALA A 102 11.18 -2.97 -1.08
N LEU A 103 10.01 -3.07 -0.44
CA LEU A 103 8.74 -2.65 -1.03
C LEU A 103 8.79 -1.18 -1.48
N LEU A 104 9.25 -0.27 -0.62
CA LEU A 104 9.33 1.16 -0.98
C LEU A 104 10.35 1.46 -2.08
N ARG A 105 11.46 0.72 -2.17
CA ARG A 105 12.40 0.86 -3.30
C ARG A 105 11.72 0.50 -4.63
N GLU A 106 10.95 -0.57 -4.67
CA GLU A 106 10.21 -0.96 -5.87
C GLU A 106 9.13 0.06 -6.23
N VAL A 107 8.37 0.55 -5.25
CA VAL A 107 7.42 1.66 -5.43
C VAL A 107 8.12 2.89 -6.03
N GLN A 108 9.28 3.28 -5.51
CA GLN A 108 10.04 4.41 -6.04
C GLN A 108 10.51 4.18 -7.47
N ARG A 109 10.90 2.95 -7.82
CA ARG A 109 11.28 2.59 -9.18
C ARG A 109 10.11 2.76 -10.13
N LEU A 110 8.95 2.17 -9.81
CA LEU A 110 7.72 2.26 -10.61
C LEU A 110 7.22 3.71 -10.75
N ALA A 111 7.26 4.48 -9.68
CA ALA A 111 6.85 5.88 -9.70
C ALA A 111 7.76 6.74 -10.60
N ARG A 112 9.08 6.47 -10.63
CA ARG A 112 10.01 7.14 -11.55
C ARG A 112 9.71 6.78 -13.00
N GLU A 113 9.45 5.50 -13.30
CA GLU A 113 9.09 5.03 -14.64
C GLU A 113 7.77 5.65 -15.12
N ALA A 114 6.80 5.81 -14.21
CA ALA A 114 5.54 6.49 -14.51
C ALA A 114 5.67 8.03 -14.60
N GLY A 115 6.85 8.62 -14.33
CA GLY A 115 7.07 10.05 -14.37
C GLY A 115 6.42 10.82 -13.22
N CYS A 116 6.15 10.17 -12.08
CA CYS A 116 5.53 10.82 -10.93
C CYS A 116 6.41 11.94 -10.38
N TYR A 117 5.80 13.12 -10.13
CA TYR A 117 6.51 14.24 -9.52
C TYR A 117 6.66 14.11 -8.00
N LYS A 118 5.81 13.30 -7.36
CA LYS A 118 5.90 12.96 -5.93
C LYS A 118 5.27 11.60 -5.64
N LEU A 119 5.66 11.03 -4.48
CA LEU A 119 4.96 9.97 -3.78
C LEU A 119 4.34 10.52 -2.51
N ALA A 120 3.14 10.08 -2.16
CA ALA A 120 2.45 10.44 -0.94
C ALA A 120 1.84 9.20 -0.27
N LEU A 121 1.66 9.27 1.02
CA LEU A 121 0.91 8.31 1.83
C LEU A 121 0.27 9.02 3.02
N SER A 122 -0.78 8.46 3.56
CA SER A 122 -1.30 8.82 4.87
C SER A 122 -0.97 7.73 5.90
N SER A 123 -0.82 8.13 7.15
CA SER A 123 -0.57 7.22 8.26
C SER A 123 -1.26 7.74 9.50
N ASN A 124 -2.00 6.87 10.20
CA ASN A 124 -2.68 7.23 11.44
C ASN A 124 -1.69 7.87 12.43
N LEU A 125 -2.13 8.92 13.11
CA LEU A 125 -1.31 9.69 14.05
C LEU A 125 -0.72 8.83 15.18
N ALA A 126 -1.41 7.77 15.60
CA ALA A 126 -0.94 6.84 16.64
C ALA A 126 0.17 5.87 16.16
N ARG A 127 0.45 5.77 14.86
CA ARG A 127 1.43 4.83 14.30
C ARG A 127 2.86 5.36 14.36
N TYR A 128 3.35 5.71 15.54
CA TYR A 128 4.69 6.29 15.76
C TYR A 128 5.84 5.45 15.15
N GLY A 129 5.72 4.12 15.18
CA GLY A 129 6.71 3.21 14.57
C GLY A 129 6.79 3.38 13.06
N ALA A 130 5.64 3.50 12.39
CA ALA A 130 5.57 3.74 10.95
C ALA A 130 6.13 5.13 10.61
N HIS A 131 5.82 6.17 11.41
CA HIS A 131 6.35 7.52 11.18
C HIS A 131 7.87 7.54 11.25
N ARG A 132 8.48 6.88 12.25
CA ARG A 132 9.94 6.74 12.34
C ARG A 132 10.53 5.98 11.16
N PHE A 133 9.84 4.93 10.71
CA PHE A 133 10.27 4.15 9.55
C PHE A 133 10.30 5.00 8.27
N TYR A 134 9.23 5.71 7.95
CA TYR A 134 9.18 6.58 6.77
C TYR A 134 10.21 7.72 6.85
N SER A 135 10.34 8.37 8.01
CA SER A 135 11.33 9.46 8.19
C SER A 135 12.76 8.99 7.96
N ARG A 136 13.13 7.79 8.43
CA ARG A 136 14.47 7.21 8.18
C ARG A 136 14.74 6.93 6.70
N LEU A 137 13.70 6.73 5.91
CA LEU A 137 13.80 6.52 4.47
C LEU A 137 13.65 7.83 3.67
N GLY A 138 13.73 8.98 4.33
CA GLY A 138 13.71 10.30 3.69
C GLY A 138 12.33 10.88 3.41
N TRP A 139 11.26 10.21 3.85
CA TRP A 139 9.91 10.75 3.73
C TRP A 139 9.70 11.91 4.71
N LYS A 140 9.06 12.98 4.24
CA LYS A 140 8.80 14.20 5.02
C LYS A 140 7.32 14.31 5.35
N ARG A 141 7.00 14.74 6.57
CA ARG A 141 5.64 15.13 6.94
C ARG A 141 5.38 16.54 6.43
N THR A 142 4.58 16.67 5.41
CA THR A 142 4.35 17.94 4.70
C THR A 142 2.89 18.36 4.68
N HIS A 143 1.96 17.44 4.99
CA HIS A 143 0.53 17.67 4.91
C HIS A 143 -0.19 17.02 6.09
N TYR A 144 -1.34 17.57 6.46
CA TYR A 144 -2.32 16.91 7.31
C TYR A 144 -3.27 16.07 6.44
N GLY A 145 -3.66 14.88 6.91
CA GLY A 145 -4.71 14.08 6.31
C GLY A 145 -6.06 14.41 6.94
N PHE A 146 -7.10 14.51 6.12
CA PHE A 146 -8.50 14.63 6.55
C PHE A 146 -9.27 13.46 5.96
N SER A 147 -10.17 12.86 6.74
CA SER A 147 -11.05 11.78 6.28
C SER A 147 -12.49 12.07 6.67
N LEU A 148 -13.42 11.64 5.83
CA LEU A 148 -14.86 11.75 6.06
C LEU A 148 -15.51 10.45 5.57
N GLU A 149 -16.41 9.88 6.37
CA GLU A 149 -17.31 8.81 5.92
C GLU A 149 -18.49 9.43 5.17
N PRO A 150 -18.65 9.20 3.85
CA PRO A 150 -19.70 9.87 3.06
C PRO A 150 -21.13 9.53 3.50
N HIS A 151 -21.31 8.39 4.17
CA HIS A 151 -22.60 7.89 4.63
C HIS A 151 -22.79 7.99 6.15
N ALA A 152 -21.85 8.59 6.89
CA ALA A 152 -22.07 8.87 8.30
C ALA A 152 -23.22 9.85 8.46
N ALA A 153 -24.19 9.51 9.30
CA ALA A 153 -25.28 10.44 9.64
C ALA A 153 -24.70 11.72 10.25
N ARG A 154 -25.16 12.86 9.76
CA ARG A 154 -24.82 14.18 10.34
C ARG A 154 -25.53 14.36 11.65
#